data_b51812cc90f4248bb25073d98de3685a
#
_entry.id   b51812cc90f4248bb25073d98de3685a
#
_cell.length_a   1.000
_cell.length_b   1.000
_cell.length_c   1.000
_cell.angle_alpha   90.00
_cell.angle_beta   90.00
_cell.angle_gamma   90.00
#
_symmetry.space_group_name_H-M   'P 1'
#
loop_
_entity.id
_entity.type
_entity.pdbx_description
1 polymer ?
#
loop_
_entity_poly.entity_id
_entity_poly.type
_entity_poly.pdbx_seq_one_letter_code
_entity_poly.pdbx_strand_id
1 'polypeptide(L)'
;MRTLGRFVDVNFADRLNQAMARVGNPVSVGIDPRPEDLPAGMLKAFTQDRAGVAEALRVFGQGVIDVVAHLVPVVKFQAAFYEVYGPEGFAALHATAAYAREKGLIVLIDGKRNDIGSTAEAYARAYLGKVPISGKLDAPWQADALTVNAYLGGDGIAPFIKVAAQENKGIFVLVRTSNASAGDFQDLIADGKPIYRHVADRLAGWAAPHRGDSGYSLAGAVVGATYPEQLAELREALPGILFLVPGYGTQGGSASDVAAAFDANGFGALVNNSRGITFAYNRPNAPAQFGENWQAAIEKAVHDMIDDLATHTSAGRLRTTPAPRS
;
A
#
# COMPACT_ATOMS: atom_id res chain seq x y z
N MET A 1 -22.20 16.64 17.11
CA MET A 1 -21.54 15.36 17.37
C MET A 1 -22.24 14.31 16.54
N ARG A 2 -21.73 14.00 15.34
CA ARG A 2 -22.20 12.86 14.53
C ARG A 2 -21.33 11.68 14.95
N THR A 3 -21.96 10.68 15.53
CA THR A 3 -21.36 9.38 15.85
C THR A 3 -20.70 8.80 14.61
N LEU A 4 -19.38 8.64 14.66
CA LEU A 4 -18.64 7.81 13.71
C LEU A 4 -19.17 6.39 13.85
N GLY A 5 -20.05 5.99 12.90
CA GLY A 5 -20.60 4.65 12.83
C GLY A 5 -19.47 3.60 12.79
N ARG A 6 -19.64 2.53 13.54
CA ARG A 6 -18.74 1.38 13.62
C ARG A 6 -18.50 0.80 12.21
N PHE A 7 -17.36 1.07 11.62
CA PHE A 7 -16.81 0.31 10.47
C PHE A 7 -16.28 -1.09 10.86
N VAL A 8 -16.79 -1.68 11.94
CA VAL A 8 -16.19 -2.86 12.58
C VAL A 8 -16.49 -4.17 11.85
N ASP A 9 -17.45 -4.18 10.92
CA ASP A 9 -17.91 -5.42 10.27
C ASP A 9 -17.80 -5.42 8.73
N VAL A 10 -17.18 -4.40 8.12
CA VAL A 10 -17.05 -4.29 6.66
C VAL A 10 -15.74 -4.94 6.20
N ASN A 11 -15.81 -5.85 5.22
CA ASN A 11 -14.64 -6.48 4.61
C ASN A 11 -13.60 -5.46 4.17
N PHE A 12 -12.31 -5.78 4.32
CA PHE A 12 -11.22 -4.88 3.94
C PHE A 12 -11.32 -4.39 2.49
N ALA A 13 -11.64 -5.28 1.54
CA ALA A 13 -11.75 -4.92 0.14
C ALA A 13 -12.89 -3.93 -0.11
N ASP A 14 -14.01 -4.08 0.59
CA ASP A 14 -15.15 -3.16 0.50
C ASP A 14 -14.80 -1.79 1.09
N ARG A 15 -14.11 -1.76 2.24
CA ARG A 15 -13.60 -0.50 2.83
C ARG A 15 -12.64 0.22 1.88
N LEU A 16 -11.75 -0.53 1.23
CA LEU A 16 -10.79 0.03 0.29
C LEU A 16 -11.49 0.60 -0.96
N ASN A 17 -12.45 -0.14 -1.52
CA ASN A 17 -13.23 0.32 -2.66
C ASN A 17 -14.08 1.55 -2.29
N GLN A 18 -14.68 1.58 -1.09
CA GLN A 18 -15.40 2.76 -0.58
C GLN A 18 -14.45 3.97 -0.41
N ALA A 19 -13.23 3.75 0.08
CA ALA A 19 -12.25 4.82 0.20
C ALA A 19 -11.82 5.37 -1.17
N MET A 20 -11.58 4.50 -2.17
CA MET A 20 -11.28 4.90 -3.55
C MET A 20 -12.45 5.69 -4.18
N ALA A 21 -13.68 5.21 -4.04
CA ALA A 21 -14.86 5.91 -4.55
C ALA A 21 -15.06 7.27 -3.87
N ARG A 22 -14.80 7.38 -2.56
CA ARG A 22 -14.93 8.63 -1.81
C ARG A 22 -14.01 9.73 -2.32
N VAL A 23 -12.74 9.39 -2.64
CA VAL A 23 -11.76 10.37 -3.14
C VAL A 23 -11.66 10.40 -4.67
N GLY A 24 -12.34 9.49 -5.36
CA GLY A 24 -12.40 9.43 -6.81
C GLY A 24 -11.12 8.97 -7.52
N ASN A 25 -10.24 8.22 -6.84
CA ASN A 25 -9.00 7.75 -7.44
C ASN A 25 -8.39 6.53 -6.71
N PRO A 26 -7.48 5.76 -7.37
CA PRO A 26 -6.83 4.58 -6.82
C PRO A 26 -5.38 4.83 -6.37
N VAL A 27 -4.99 6.07 -6.10
CA VAL A 27 -3.60 6.41 -5.78
C VAL A 27 -3.24 5.96 -4.36
N SER A 28 -2.10 5.29 -4.23
CA SER A 28 -1.43 5.01 -2.97
C SER A 28 -0.14 5.83 -2.88
N VAL A 29 0.00 6.65 -1.85
CA VAL A 29 1.22 7.42 -1.63
C VAL A 29 2.16 6.63 -0.73
N GLY A 30 3.37 6.33 -1.25
CA GLY A 30 4.41 5.70 -0.45
C GLY A 30 5.16 6.73 0.38
N ILE A 31 5.22 6.52 1.69
CA ILE A 31 5.99 7.34 2.63
C ILE A 31 7.23 6.53 3.03
N ASP A 32 8.27 6.70 2.22
CA ASP A 32 9.54 5.96 2.30
C ASP A 32 10.70 6.95 2.60
N PRO A 33 10.71 7.62 3.77
CA PRO A 33 11.60 8.75 4.02
C PRO A 33 13.06 8.34 4.14
N ARG A 34 13.95 9.20 3.63
CA ARG A 34 15.39 9.08 3.74
C ARG A 34 15.96 10.41 4.22
N PRO A 35 16.89 10.44 5.17
CA PRO A 35 17.45 11.68 5.71
C PRO A 35 18.02 12.60 4.64
N GLU A 36 18.71 12.03 3.63
CA GLU A 36 19.34 12.76 2.52
C GLU A 36 18.32 13.41 1.57
N ASP A 37 17.10 12.90 1.54
CA ASP A 37 16.02 13.37 0.66
C ASP A 37 15.06 14.35 1.37
N LEU A 38 15.22 14.58 2.70
CA LEU A 38 14.34 15.47 3.46
C LEU A 38 14.46 16.93 2.97
N PRO A 39 13.43 17.76 3.18
CA PRO A 39 13.50 19.19 2.85
C PRO A 39 14.70 19.87 3.47
N ALA A 40 15.30 20.79 2.72
CA ALA A 40 16.53 21.48 3.13
C ALA A 40 16.39 22.08 4.54
N GLY A 41 17.35 21.78 5.39
CA GLY A 41 17.39 22.26 6.79
C GLY A 41 16.54 21.46 7.78
N MET A 42 15.60 20.61 7.34
CA MET A 42 14.72 19.89 8.26
C MET A 42 15.52 19.02 9.24
N LEU A 43 16.47 18.21 8.74
CA LEU A 43 17.27 17.33 9.61
C LEU A 43 18.12 18.10 10.63
N LYS A 44 18.55 19.34 10.29
CA LYS A 44 19.36 20.18 11.19
C LYS A 44 18.60 20.67 12.41
N ALA A 45 17.26 20.62 12.38
CA ALA A 45 16.42 20.99 13.52
C ALA A 45 16.39 19.95 14.63
N PHE A 46 16.96 18.76 14.39
CA PHE A 46 16.95 17.62 15.32
C PHE A 46 18.36 17.24 15.76
N THR A 47 18.47 16.44 16.83
CA THR A 47 19.74 15.88 17.28
C THR A 47 20.38 15.00 16.20
N GLN A 48 21.73 14.99 16.15
CA GLN A 48 22.47 14.24 15.11
C GLN A 48 22.75 12.80 15.57
N ASP A 49 21.71 12.12 16.08
CA ASP A 49 21.73 10.72 16.49
C ASP A 49 20.52 9.99 15.91
N ARG A 50 20.39 8.68 16.19
CA ARG A 50 19.25 7.88 15.67
C ARG A 50 17.89 8.41 16.09
N ALA A 51 17.77 8.91 17.31
CA ALA A 51 16.51 9.44 17.82
C ALA A 51 16.11 10.71 17.07
N GLY A 52 17.05 11.63 16.83
CA GLY A 52 16.79 12.84 16.06
C GLY A 52 16.48 12.55 14.59
N VAL A 53 17.19 11.60 13.97
CA VAL A 53 16.86 11.17 12.60
C VAL A 53 15.45 10.57 12.56
N ALA A 54 15.12 9.63 13.46
CA ALA A 54 13.80 9.00 13.51
C ALA A 54 12.67 10.04 13.72
N GLU A 55 12.91 11.03 14.57
CA GLU A 55 11.97 12.13 14.79
C GLU A 55 11.79 13.02 13.54
N ALA A 56 12.87 13.30 12.82
CA ALA A 56 12.79 14.03 11.54
C ALA A 56 11.97 13.27 10.51
N LEU A 57 12.17 11.93 10.41
CA LEU A 57 11.36 11.06 9.53
C LEU A 57 9.89 11.08 9.92
N ARG A 58 9.58 11.06 11.22
CA ARG A 58 8.22 11.14 11.74
C ARG A 58 7.55 12.46 11.36
N VAL A 59 8.22 13.58 11.63
CA VAL A 59 7.71 14.92 11.34
C VAL A 59 7.48 15.11 9.84
N PHE A 60 8.43 14.67 9.02
CA PHE A 60 8.27 14.68 7.56
C PHE A 60 7.09 13.83 7.10
N GLY A 61 7.00 12.58 7.59
CA GLY A 61 5.91 11.69 7.23
C GLY A 61 4.53 12.24 7.61
N GLN A 62 4.40 12.87 8.77
CA GLN A 62 3.16 13.54 9.20
C GLN A 62 2.83 14.74 8.31
N GLY A 63 3.84 15.53 7.93
CA GLY A 63 3.65 16.63 6.98
C GLY A 63 3.20 16.16 5.58
N VAL A 64 3.72 15.01 5.10
CA VAL A 64 3.20 14.38 3.88
C VAL A 64 1.73 13.97 4.05
N ILE A 65 1.39 13.33 5.17
CA ILE A 65 0.03 12.89 5.48
C ILE A 65 -0.94 14.08 5.50
N ASP A 66 -0.56 15.21 6.10
CA ASP A 66 -1.41 16.42 6.13
C ASP A 66 -1.77 16.91 4.72
N VAL A 67 -0.82 16.80 3.78
CA VAL A 67 -1.08 17.14 2.37
C VAL A 67 -2.01 16.15 1.71
N VAL A 68 -1.78 14.84 1.87
CA VAL A 68 -2.40 13.82 1.01
C VAL A 68 -3.69 13.22 1.58
N ALA A 69 -4.02 13.45 2.87
CA ALA A 69 -5.12 12.76 3.55
C ALA A 69 -6.51 12.99 2.94
N HIS A 70 -6.72 14.12 2.27
CA HIS A 70 -7.97 14.43 1.60
C HIS A 70 -7.96 14.10 0.09
N LEU A 71 -6.79 13.73 -0.45
CA LEU A 71 -6.56 13.50 -1.87
C LEU A 71 -6.57 12.02 -2.25
N VAL A 72 -6.08 11.14 -1.37
CA VAL A 72 -5.87 9.72 -1.70
C VAL A 72 -6.51 8.79 -0.69
N PRO A 73 -6.84 7.53 -1.07
CA PRO A 73 -7.45 6.57 -0.15
C PRO A 73 -6.45 5.88 0.78
N VAL A 74 -5.18 5.75 0.37
CA VAL A 74 -4.18 4.88 1.00
C VAL A 74 -2.83 5.56 1.11
N VAL A 75 -2.16 5.36 2.24
CA VAL A 75 -0.71 5.56 2.37
C VAL A 75 -0.02 4.23 2.63
N LYS A 76 1.14 4.03 2.02
CA LYS A 76 1.98 2.85 2.16
C LYS A 76 3.31 3.21 2.81
N PHE A 77 3.67 2.50 3.86
CA PHE A 77 4.96 2.66 4.53
C PHE A 77 5.90 1.51 4.20
N GLN A 78 7.05 1.81 3.61
CA GLN A 78 8.09 0.80 3.44
C GLN A 78 8.84 0.65 4.76
N ALA A 79 8.62 -0.47 5.44
CA ALA A 79 9.14 -0.71 6.78
C ALA A 79 10.68 -0.58 6.85
N ALA A 80 11.39 -1.03 5.83
CA ALA A 80 12.85 -1.03 5.80
C ALA A 80 13.49 0.35 6.02
N PHE A 81 12.88 1.44 5.52
CA PHE A 81 13.42 2.79 5.70
C PHE A 81 13.33 3.32 7.12
N TYR A 82 12.49 2.71 7.94
CA TYR A 82 12.38 2.99 9.36
C TYR A 82 13.19 1.99 10.18
N GLU A 83 13.14 0.69 9.84
CA GLU A 83 13.84 -0.38 10.55
C GLU A 83 15.35 -0.16 10.63
N VAL A 84 15.95 0.49 9.63
CA VAL A 84 17.38 0.83 9.59
C VAL A 84 17.81 1.71 10.77
N TYR A 85 16.89 2.41 11.41
CA TYR A 85 17.13 3.25 12.58
C TYR A 85 16.78 2.55 13.91
N GLY A 86 16.60 1.22 13.89
CA GLY A 86 16.36 0.42 15.10
C GLY A 86 15.06 0.75 15.82
N PRO A 87 15.02 0.65 17.15
CA PRO A 87 13.80 0.88 17.92
C PRO A 87 13.20 2.27 17.72
N GLU A 88 14.03 3.30 17.58
CA GLU A 88 13.60 4.68 17.34
C GLU A 88 12.89 4.81 15.99
N GLY A 89 13.41 4.14 14.95
CA GLY A 89 12.77 4.09 13.64
C GLY A 89 11.44 3.33 13.67
N PHE A 90 11.35 2.22 14.38
CA PHE A 90 10.08 1.52 14.60
C PHE A 90 9.04 2.41 15.31
N ALA A 91 9.46 3.15 16.34
CA ALA A 91 8.59 4.10 17.03
C ALA A 91 8.10 5.21 16.09
N ALA A 92 8.96 5.74 15.24
CA ALA A 92 8.61 6.75 14.23
C ALA A 92 7.60 6.18 13.21
N LEU A 93 7.82 4.97 12.69
CA LEU A 93 6.87 4.30 11.79
C LEU A 93 5.51 4.12 12.45
N HIS A 94 5.49 3.59 13.67
CA HIS A 94 4.26 3.37 14.43
C HIS A 94 3.47 4.68 14.63
N ALA A 95 4.14 5.74 15.09
CA ALA A 95 3.51 7.04 15.32
C ALA A 95 2.99 7.67 14.02
N THR A 96 3.73 7.55 12.91
CA THR A 96 3.32 8.08 11.61
C THR A 96 2.14 7.31 11.03
N ALA A 97 2.13 5.98 11.17
CA ALA A 97 1.01 5.13 10.74
C ALA A 97 -0.25 5.41 11.57
N ALA A 98 -0.13 5.59 12.89
CA ALA A 98 -1.24 5.98 13.76
C ALA A 98 -1.84 7.33 13.32
N TYR A 99 -0.99 8.31 13.05
CA TYR A 99 -1.40 9.63 12.55
C TYR A 99 -2.17 9.55 11.22
N ALA A 100 -1.70 8.71 10.28
CA ALA A 100 -2.41 8.50 9.01
C ALA A 100 -3.83 7.97 9.21
N ARG A 101 -4.00 7.04 10.15
CA ARG A 101 -5.33 6.50 10.51
C ARG A 101 -6.24 7.55 11.15
N GLU A 102 -5.70 8.38 12.04
CA GLU A 102 -6.44 9.50 12.64
C GLU A 102 -6.97 10.47 11.57
N LYS A 103 -6.21 10.63 10.48
CA LYS A 103 -6.62 11.42 9.31
C LYS A 103 -7.60 10.68 8.36
N GLY A 104 -7.97 9.44 8.68
CA GLY A 104 -8.94 8.65 7.90
C GLY A 104 -8.39 7.93 6.68
N LEU A 105 -7.06 7.81 6.57
CA LEU A 105 -6.39 7.05 5.52
C LEU A 105 -6.35 5.55 5.85
N ILE A 106 -6.42 4.72 4.82
CA ILE A 106 -6.08 3.30 4.93
C ILE A 106 -4.55 3.18 5.00
N VAL A 107 -4.06 2.44 5.97
CA VAL A 107 -2.63 2.25 6.23
C VAL A 107 -2.18 0.88 5.76
N LEU A 108 -1.26 0.85 4.79
CA LEU A 108 -0.62 -0.35 4.29
C LEU A 108 0.85 -0.37 4.74
N ILE A 109 1.25 -1.42 5.46
CA ILE A 109 2.66 -1.65 5.81
C ILE A 109 3.29 -2.57 4.75
N ASP A 110 4.29 -2.06 4.06
CA ASP A 110 5.08 -2.81 3.08
C ASP A 110 6.28 -3.46 3.78
N GLY A 111 6.01 -4.57 4.48
CA GLY A 111 6.99 -5.30 5.28
C GLY A 111 7.42 -6.63 4.67
N LYS A 112 6.69 -7.13 3.66
CA LYS A 112 6.94 -8.41 2.97
C LYS A 112 7.22 -9.56 3.93
N ARG A 113 6.43 -9.62 5.02
CA ARG A 113 6.60 -10.64 6.07
C ARG A 113 6.29 -12.03 5.51
N ASN A 114 7.02 -13.02 5.99
CA ASN A 114 6.69 -14.43 5.79
C ASN A 114 7.35 -15.26 6.89
N ASP A 115 6.71 -16.36 7.23
CA ASP A 115 7.20 -17.43 8.09
C ASP A 115 6.14 -18.54 8.08
N ILE A 116 6.31 -19.58 8.88
CA ILE A 116 5.36 -20.69 9.02
C ILE A 116 4.85 -20.81 10.47
N GLY A 117 3.73 -21.50 10.64
CA GLY A 117 3.18 -21.88 11.94
C GLY A 117 2.98 -20.69 12.89
N SER A 118 3.42 -20.84 14.14
CA SER A 118 3.25 -19.85 15.20
C SER A 118 4.00 -18.54 14.94
N THR A 119 5.12 -18.57 14.20
CA THR A 119 5.88 -17.37 13.85
C THR A 119 5.11 -16.53 12.83
N ALA A 120 4.54 -17.14 11.80
CA ALA A 120 3.65 -16.46 10.86
C ALA A 120 2.43 -15.86 11.56
N GLU A 121 1.83 -16.59 12.52
CA GLU A 121 0.72 -16.07 13.34
C GLU A 121 1.16 -14.87 14.20
N ALA A 122 2.36 -14.91 14.77
CA ALA A 122 2.89 -13.79 15.54
C ALA A 122 3.06 -12.53 14.69
N TYR A 123 3.61 -12.64 13.49
CA TYR A 123 3.67 -11.53 12.53
C TYR A 123 2.26 -11.02 12.15
N ALA A 124 1.33 -11.92 11.84
CA ALA A 124 -0.03 -11.55 11.47
C ALA A 124 -0.73 -10.77 12.60
N ARG A 125 -0.63 -11.27 13.84
CA ARG A 125 -1.22 -10.61 15.02
C ARG A 125 -0.55 -9.28 15.32
N ALA A 126 0.76 -9.17 15.16
CA ALA A 126 1.48 -7.93 15.38
C ALA A 126 0.95 -6.81 14.47
N TYR A 127 0.90 -7.05 13.16
CA TYR A 127 0.55 -6.00 12.20
C TYR A 127 -0.95 -5.80 12.00
N LEU A 128 -1.73 -6.88 11.94
CA LEU A 128 -3.13 -6.86 11.55
C LEU A 128 -4.09 -7.17 12.69
N GLY A 129 -3.62 -7.85 13.73
CA GLY A 129 -4.46 -8.41 14.76
C GLY A 129 -4.38 -7.69 16.10
N LYS A 130 -4.72 -8.45 17.12
CA LYS A 130 -4.70 -8.04 18.54
C LYS A 130 -3.95 -9.05 19.37
N VAL A 131 -3.36 -8.58 20.45
CA VAL A 131 -2.65 -9.39 21.46
C VAL A 131 -3.25 -9.16 22.84
N PRO A 132 -3.38 -10.22 23.68
CA PRO A 132 -3.86 -10.04 25.04
C PRO A 132 -2.74 -9.47 25.91
N ILE A 133 -3.03 -8.35 26.59
CA ILE A 133 -2.14 -7.73 27.58
C ILE A 133 -2.97 -7.47 28.84
N SER A 134 -2.63 -8.13 29.94
CA SER A 134 -3.30 -7.96 31.24
C SER A 134 -4.83 -8.06 31.15
N GLY A 135 -5.34 -9.05 30.40
CA GLY A 135 -6.79 -9.29 30.24
C GLY A 135 -7.51 -8.36 29.26
N LYS A 136 -6.80 -7.46 28.60
CA LYS A 136 -7.33 -6.60 27.54
C LYS A 136 -6.71 -6.97 26.20
N LEU A 137 -7.45 -6.74 25.11
CA LEU A 137 -6.93 -6.87 23.76
C LEU A 137 -6.32 -5.54 23.31
N ASP A 138 -5.05 -5.58 22.96
CA ASP A 138 -4.31 -4.46 22.37
C ASP A 138 -3.98 -4.74 20.92
N ALA A 139 -4.01 -3.73 20.07
CA ALA A 139 -3.69 -3.81 18.65
C ALA A 139 -2.38 -3.05 18.39
N PRO A 140 -1.23 -3.74 18.37
CA PRO A 140 0.08 -3.07 18.41
C PRO A 140 0.34 -2.13 17.23
N TRP A 141 0.10 -2.58 16.00
CA TRP A 141 0.36 -1.78 14.79
C TRP A 141 -0.90 -1.19 14.18
N GLN A 142 -2.02 -1.87 14.31
CA GLN A 142 -3.31 -1.49 13.73
C GLN A 142 -3.24 -1.16 12.22
N ALA A 143 -2.32 -1.77 11.47
CA ALA A 143 -2.29 -1.60 10.02
C ALA A 143 -3.60 -2.12 9.41
N ASP A 144 -4.02 -1.55 8.29
CA ASP A 144 -5.19 -2.05 7.55
C ASP A 144 -4.80 -3.14 6.57
N ALA A 145 -3.56 -3.12 6.06
CA ALA A 145 -3.03 -4.16 5.20
C ALA A 145 -1.52 -4.36 5.38
N LEU A 146 -1.05 -5.54 4.99
CA LEU A 146 0.37 -5.94 5.06
C LEU A 146 0.76 -6.64 3.75
N THR A 147 1.94 -6.35 3.21
CA THR A 147 2.53 -7.17 2.14
C THR A 147 3.18 -8.42 2.72
N VAL A 148 2.96 -9.57 2.06
CA VAL A 148 3.45 -10.88 2.50
C VAL A 148 4.07 -11.64 1.33
N ASN A 149 5.03 -12.54 1.64
CA ASN A 149 5.72 -13.35 0.64
C ASN A 149 5.22 -14.78 0.67
N ALA A 150 4.82 -15.33 -0.49
CA ALA A 150 4.27 -16.67 -0.63
C ALA A 150 5.30 -17.80 -0.78
N TYR A 151 6.58 -17.49 -0.76
CA TYR A 151 7.65 -18.47 -1.07
C TYR A 151 7.60 -19.74 -0.19
N LEU A 152 7.12 -19.63 1.05
CA LEU A 152 6.97 -20.75 1.98
C LEU A 152 5.65 -21.53 1.83
N GLY A 153 4.83 -21.20 0.81
CA GLY A 153 3.62 -21.93 0.52
C GLY A 153 2.40 -21.52 1.34
N GLY A 154 1.34 -22.37 1.30
CA GLY A 154 0.04 -22.04 1.88
C GLY A 154 0.03 -21.94 3.40
N ASP A 155 0.81 -22.73 4.10
CA ASP A 155 0.96 -22.67 5.56
C ASP A 155 1.69 -21.40 6.02
N GLY A 156 2.46 -20.77 5.15
CA GLY A 156 3.03 -19.43 5.37
C GLY A 156 2.03 -18.29 5.16
N ILE A 157 0.97 -18.49 4.36
CA ILE A 157 -0.04 -17.46 4.05
C ILE A 157 -1.31 -17.60 4.90
N ALA A 158 -1.71 -18.81 5.23
CA ALA A 158 -2.95 -19.08 5.95
C ALA A 158 -3.06 -18.34 7.31
N PRO A 159 -2.00 -18.21 8.15
CA PRO A 159 -2.09 -17.44 9.39
C PRO A 159 -2.41 -15.96 9.17
N PHE A 160 -1.85 -15.35 8.12
CA PHE A 160 -2.14 -13.95 7.77
C PHE A 160 -3.58 -13.76 7.31
N ILE A 161 -4.09 -14.65 6.43
CA ILE A 161 -5.49 -14.61 5.98
C ILE A 161 -6.43 -14.79 7.16
N LYS A 162 -6.16 -15.76 8.06
CA LYS A 162 -6.97 -16.01 9.25
C LYS A 162 -7.14 -14.77 10.11
N VAL A 163 -6.02 -14.12 10.46
CA VAL A 163 -6.05 -12.90 11.29
C VAL A 163 -6.69 -11.74 10.53
N ALA A 164 -6.37 -11.57 9.24
CA ALA A 164 -6.97 -10.53 8.41
C ALA A 164 -8.49 -10.66 8.33
N ALA A 165 -9.01 -11.87 8.16
CA ALA A 165 -10.45 -12.14 8.13
C ALA A 165 -11.13 -11.86 9.48
N GLN A 166 -10.48 -12.19 10.60
CA GLN A 166 -11.01 -11.96 11.94
C GLN A 166 -11.08 -10.47 12.31
N GLU A 167 -10.16 -9.66 11.79
CA GLU A 167 -10.01 -8.25 12.15
C GLU A 167 -10.42 -7.29 11.02
N ASN A 168 -11.05 -7.80 9.95
CA ASN A 168 -11.42 -7.02 8.75
C ASN A 168 -10.23 -6.25 8.15
N LYS A 169 -9.09 -6.90 8.07
CA LYS A 169 -7.83 -6.41 7.50
C LYS A 169 -7.52 -7.07 6.17
N GLY A 170 -6.48 -6.61 5.48
CA GLY A 170 -6.07 -7.15 4.19
C GLY A 170 -4.62 -7.59 4.14
N ILE A 171 -4.31 -8.43 3.16
CA ILE A 171 -2.92 -8.75 2.80
C ILE A 171 -2.72 -8.55 1.30
N PHE A 172 -1.48 -8.25 0.90
CA PHE A 172 -1.07 -8.27 -0.51
C PHE A 172 0.10 -9.24 -0.67
N VAL A 173 -0.16 -10.32 -1.38
CA VAL A 173 0.79 -11.41 -1.64
C VAL A 173 1.68 -11.04 -2.83
N LEU A 174 3.00 -11.20 -2.72
CA LEU A 174 3.91 -11.01 -3.84
C LEU A 174 3.63 -12.05 -4.92
N VAL A 175 3.25 -11.60 -6.13
CA VAL A 175 2.98 -12.44 -7.29
C VAL A 175 3.97 -12.16 -8.41
N ARG A 176 3.98 -10.92 -8.94
CA ARG A 176 4.93 -10.49 -9.97
C ARG A 176 5.52 -9.15 -9.55
N THR A 177 6.82 -9.14 -9.22
CA THR A 177 7.47 -7.95 -8.68
C THR A 177 8.13 -7.11 -9.77
N SER A 178 8.36 -5.81 -9.52
CA SER A 178 8.84 -4.84 -10.51
C SER A 178 10.36 -4.74 -10.64
N ASN A 179 11.13 -5.45 -9.81
CA ASN A 179 12.59 -5.39 -9.82
C ASN A 179 13.21 -6.13 -11.01
N ALA A 180 14.39 -5.69 -11.46
CA ALA A 180 15.06 -6.23 -12.65
C ALA A 180 15.34 -7.75 -12.56
N SER A 181 15.72 -8.25 -11.36
CA SER A 181 15.98 -9.68 -11.13
C SER A 181 14.76 -10.52 -10.80
N ALA A 182 13.54 -10.00 -11.01
CA ALA A 182 12.33 -10.76 -10.76
C ALA A 182 12.28 -12.07 -11.58
N GLY A 183 12.83 -12.04 -12.80
CA GLY A 183 12.89 -13.19 -13.69
C GLY A 183 13.75 -14.36 -13.20
N ASP A 184 14.69 -14.14 -12.27
CA ASP A 184 15.58 -15.21 -11.76
C ASP A 184 14.79 -16.41 -11.21
N PHE A 185 13.61 -16.15 -10.63
CA PHE A 185 12.71 -17.18 -10.12
C PHE A 185 11.31 -17.10 -10.73
N GLN A 186 10.76 -15.89 -10.86
CA GLN A 186 9.35 -15.71 -11.20
C GLN A 186 9.03 -16.16 -12.63
N ASP A 187 9.98 -16.05 -13.56
CA ASP A 187 9.82 -16.42 -14.97
C ASP A 187 10.24 -17.88 -15.26
N LEU A 188 10.81 -18.60 -14.28
CA LEU A 188 11.14 -20.02 -14.45
C LEU A 188 9.87 -20.82 -14.74
N ILE A 189 9.96 -21.74 -15.73
CA ILE A 189 8.85 -22.58 -16.13
C ILE A 189 8.84 -23.86 -15.31
N ALA A 190 7.73 -24.12 -14.62
CA ALA A 190 7.44 -25.37 -13.96
C ALA A 190 6.04 -25.83 -14.43
N ASP A 191 5.90 -27.11 -14.77
CA ASP A 191 4.64 -27.68 -15.26
C ASP A 191 3.95 -26.86 -16.37
N GLY A 192 4.78 -26.34 -17.31
CA GLY A 192 4.32 -25.62 -18.50
C GLY A 192 3.91 -24.16 -18.29
N LYS A 193 4.08 -23.58 -17.08
CA LYS A 193 3.77 -22.17 -16.80
C LYS A 193 4.79 -21.54 -15.86
N PRO A 194 4.97 -20.20 -15.89
CA PRO A 194 5.92 -19.51 -15.05
C PRO A 194 5.53 -19.55 -13.56
N ILE A 195 6.53 -19.47 -12.67
CA ILE A 195 6.33 -19.54 -11.21
C ILE A 195 5.35 -18.49 -10.72
N TYR A 196 5.40 -17.25 -11.25
CA TYR A 196 4.44 -16.22 -10.82
C TYR A 196 2.98 -16.63 -11.08
N ARG A 197 2.70 -17.43 -12.12
CA ARG A 197 1.36 -17.96 -12.41
C ARG A 197 0.94 -19.04 -11.41
N HIS A 198 1.88 -19.88 -10.97
CA HIS A 198 1.59 -20.84 -9.90
C HIS A 198 1.22 -20.13 -8.60
N VAL A 199 1.94 -19.05 -8.26
CA VAL A 199 1.60 -18.23 -7.10
C VAL A 199 0.22 -17.58 -7.26
N ALA A 200 -0.10 -17.04 -8.44
CA ALA A 200 -1.40 -16.45 -8.75
C ALA A 200 -2.54 -17.46 -8.58
N ASP A 201 -2.40 -18.67 -9.12
CA ASP A 201 -3.41 -19.73 -9.01
C ASP A 201 -3.66 -20.13 -7.55
N ARG A 202 -2.58 -20.23 -6.74
CA ARG A 202 -2.72 -20.51 -5.31
C ARG A 202 -3.42 -19.36 -4.58
N LEU A 203 -3.04 -18.12 -4.89
CA LEU A 203 -3.69 -16.93 -4.31
C LEU A 203 -5.18 -16.89 -4.64
N ALA A 204 -5.58 -17.18 -5.88
CA ALA A 204 -7.00 -17.26 -6.27
C ALA A 204 -7.79 -18.22 -5.37
N GLY A 205 -7.22 -19.39 -5.09
CA GLY A 205 -7.82 -20.39 -4.18
C GLY A 205 -7.91 -19.90 -2.73
N TRP A 206 -6.85 -19.30 -2.21
CA TRP A 206 -6.83 -18.76 -0.84
C TRP A 206 -7.78 -17.57 -0.66
N ALA A 207 -7.93 -16.74 -1.68
CA ALA A 207 -8.72 -15.52 -1.65
C ALA A 207 -10.23 -15.78 -1.82
N ALA A 208 -10.62 -16.83 -2.54
CA ALA A 208 -12.00 -17.10 -2.92
C ALA A 208 -13.01 -17.10 -1.75
N PRO A 209 -12.71 -17.70 -0.57
CA PRO A 209 -13.64 -17.70 0.57
C PRO A 209 -13.80 -16.35 1.27
N HIS A 210 -13.00 -15.35 0.91
CA HIS A 210 -12.87 -14.09 1.66
C HIS A 210 -13.26 -12.86 0.83
N ARG A 211 -14.15 -13.03 -0.15
CA ARG A 211 -14.70 -11.93 -0.94
C ARG A 211 -15.71 -11.12 -0.13
N GLY A 212 -15.63 -9.81 -0.26
CA GLY A 212 -16.65 -8.89 0.25
C GLY A 212 -17.79 -8.65 -0.76
N ASP A 213 -18.68 -7.75 -0.41
CA ASP A 213 -19.85 -7.39 -1.23
C ASP A 213 -19.45 -6.75 -2.58
N SER A 214 -18.31 -6.09 -2.64
CA SER A 214 -17.74 -5.56 -3.88
C SER A 214 -17.26 -6.64 -4.86
N GLY A 215 -17.27 -7.93 -4.46
CA GLY A 215 -16.72 -9.04 -5.22
C GLY A 215 -15.20 -9.18 -5.12
N TYR A 216 -14.51 -8.24 -4.46
CA TYR A 216 -13.08 -8.31 -4.21
C TYR A 216 -12.75 -8.96 -2.87
N SER A 217 -11.61 -9.68 -2.81
CA SER A 217 -11.14 -10.37 -1.62
C SER A 217 -10.23 -9.49 -0.75
N LEU A 218 -10.19 -9.79 0.56
CA LEU A 218 -9.21 -9.22 1.49
C LEU A 218 -7.75 -9.63 1.17
N ALA A 219 -7.55 -10.70 0.41
CA ALA A 219 -6.24 -11.13 -0.05
C ALA A 219 -6.00 -10.62 -1.48
N GLY A 220 -5.16 -9.62 -1.60
CA GLY A 220 -4.72 -8.98 -2.84
C GLY A 220 -3.38 -9.52 -3.34
N ALA A 221 -2.95 -9.04 -4.50
CA ALA A 221 -1.69 -9.37 -5.17
C ALA A 221 -0.79 -8.14 -5.32
N VAL A 222 0.52 -8.29 -5.16
CA VAL A 222 1.50 -7.31 -5.65
C VAL A 222 1.85 -7.69 -7.08
N VAL A 223 1.54 -6.79 -8.03
CA VAL A 223 1.83 -6.95 -9.46
C VAL A 223 2.45 -5.66 -9.98
N GLY A 224 3.73 -5.73 -10.41
CA GLY A 224 4.50 -4.55 -10.81
C GLY A 224 4.03 -3.94 -12.14
N ALA A 225 4.13 -2.60 -12.25
CA ALA A 225 3.81 -1.83 -13.46
C ALA A 225 4.81 -2.03 -14.60
N THR A 226 6.00 -2.58 -14.33
CA THR A 226 7.09 -2.70 -15.30
C THR A 226 6.92 -3.85 -16.30
N TYR A 227 5.87 -4.65 -16.15
CA TYR A 227 5.53 -5.80 -16.99
C TYR A 227 4.06 -5.76 -17.41
N PRO A 228 3.64 -4.85 -18.33
CA PRO A 228 2.23 -4.63 -18.69
C PRO A 228 1.52 -5.87 -19.23
N GLU A 229 2.21 -6.70 -20.00
CA GLU A 229 1.65 -7.95 -20.56
C GLU A 229 1.30 -8.94 -19.46
N GLN A 230 2.22 -9.18 -18.50
CA GLN A 230 1.98 -10.04 -17.36
C GLN A 230 0.92 -9.46 -16.43
N LEU A 231 0.85 -8.14 -16.30
CA LEU A 231 -0.20 -7.48 -15.52
C LEU A 231 -1.58 -7.73 -16.13
N ALA A 232 -1.72 -7.61 -17.46
CA ALA A 232 -2.96 -7.91 -18.17
C ALA A 232 -3.36 -9.38 -18.01
N GLU A 233 -2.41 -10.30 -18.25
CA GLU A 233 -2.60 -11.73 -18.07
C GLU A 233 -3.07 -12.09 -16.63
N LEU A 234 -2.42 -11.46 -15.63
CA LEU A 234 -2.78 -11.68 -14.23
C LEU A 234 -4.14 -11.07 -13.89
N ARG A 235 -4.55 -9.95 -14.51
CA ARG A 235 -5.89 -9.40 -14.31
C ARG A 235 -6.97 -10.36 -14.78
N GLU A 236 -6.80 -10.99 -15.93
CA GLU A 236 -7.72 -12.00 -16.46
C GLU A 236 -7.79 -13.24 -15.56
N ALA A 237 -6.63 -13.69 -15.06
CA ALA A 237 -6.54 -14.87 -14.21
C ALA A 237 -7.04 -14.66 -12.77
N LEU A 238 -7.07 -13.43 -12.28
CA LEU A 238 -7.35 -13.09 -10.90
C LEU A 238 -8.57 -12.13 -10.76
N PRO A 239 -9.75 -12.49 -11.31
CA PRO A 239 -10.94 -11.66 -11.12
C PRO A 239 -11.31 -11.61 -9.62
N GLY A 240 -11.60 -10.38 -9.14
CA GLY A 240 -11.92 -10.16 -7.72
C GLY A 240 -10.71 -10.17 -6.77
N ILE A 241 -9.49 -10.03 -7.28
CA ILE A 241 -8.28 -9.80 -6.51
C ILE A 241 -7.85 -8.35 -6.69
N LEU A 242 -7.65 -7.62 -5.60
CA LEU A 242 -7.09 -6.27 -5.63
C LEU A 242 -5.59 -6.33 -5.93
N PHE A 243 -5.12 -5.52 -6.88
CA PHE A 243 -3.70 -5.40 -7.17
C PHE A 243 -3.10 -4.20 -6.44
N LEU A 244 -1.98 -4.40 -5.77
CA LEU A 244 -1.06 -3.33 -5.39
C LEU A 244 -0.01 -3.26 -6.50
N VAL A 245 0.02 -2.13 -7.20
CA VAL A 245 0.85 -1.93 -8.40
C VAL A 245 1.98 -0.96 -8.08
N PRO A 246 3.18 -1.43 -7.66
CA PRO A 246 4.38 -0.63 -7.55
C PRO A 246 5.03 -0.43 -8.92
N GLY A 247 5.89 0.60 -9.02
CA GLY A 247 6.72 0.83 -10.22
C GLY A 247 6.21 1.92 -11.15
N TYR A 248 5.09 2.57 -10.83
CA TYR A 248 4.60 3.75 -11.56
C TYR A 248 5.57 4.94 -11.40
N GLY A 249 5.81 5.64 -12.50
CA GLY A 249 6.64 6.85 -12.55
C GLY A 249 8.13 6.54 -12.46
N THR A 250 8.75 6.63 -11.30
CA THR A 250 10.22 6.56 -11.13
C THR A 250 10.89 5.24 -11.51
N GLN A 251 10.12 4.16 -11.68
CA GLN A 251 10.62 2.86 -12.18
C GLN A 251 10.26 2.64 -13.67
N GLY A 252 9.68 3.63 -14.35
CA GLY A 252 9.39 3.60 -15.77
C GLY A 252 7.95 3.24 -16.15
N GLY A 253 7.11 2.79 -15.23
CA GLY A 253 5.70 2.51 -15.51
C GLY A 253 4.89 3.79 -15.71
N SER A 254 4.04 3.82 -16.74
CA SER A 254 3.09 4.89 -17.05
C SER A 254 1.65 4.52 -16.69
N ALA A 255 0.71 5.45 -16.80
CA ALA A 255 -0.72 5.14 -16.61
C ALA A 255 -1.22 4.13 -17.64
N SER A 256 -0.74 4.19 -18.87
CA SER A 256 -1.09 3.21 -19.91
C SER A 256 -0.62 1.79 -19.57
N ASP A 257 0.56 1.65 -18.95
CA ASP A 257 1.11 0.34 -18.58
C ASP A 257 0.31 -0.33 -17.46
N VAL A 258 -0.40 0.45 -16.63
CA VAL A 258 -1.22 -0.07 -15.54
C VAL A 258 -2.72 -0.13 -15.89
N ALA A 259 -3.12 0.28 -17.08
CA ALA A 259 -4.52 0.35 -17.48
C ALA A 259 -5.25 -0.98 -17.35
N ALA A 260 -4.58 -2.08 -17.71
CA ALA A 260 -5.14 -3.42 -17.63
C ALA A 260 -5.34 -3.92 -16.17
N ALA A 261 -4.78 -3.26 -15.16
CA ALA A 261 -4.98 -3.65 -13.76
C ALA A 261 -6.41 -3.38 -13.26
N PHE A 262 -7.14 -2.48 -13.92
CA PHE A 262 -8.47 -2.03 -13.51
C PHE A 262 -9.59 -2.83 -14.17
N ASP A 263 -10.70 -2.96 -13.46
CA ASP A 263 -11.95 -3.43 -14.05
C ASP A 263 -12.66 -2.32 -14.86
N ALA A 264 -13.78 -2.67 -15.47
CA ALA A 264 -14.56 -1.74 -16.28
C ALA A 264 -15.14 -0.56 -15.46
N ASN A 265 -15.23 -0.67 -14.14
CA ASN A 265 -15.77 0.35 -13.24
C ASN A 265 -14.67 1.24 -12.62
N GLY A 266 -13.39 0.94 -12.90
CA GLY A 266 -12.24 1.68 -12.39
C GLY A 266 -11.68 1.16 -11.07
N PHE A 267 -12.21 0.04 -10.56
CA PHE A 267 -11.67 -0.65 -9.39
C PHE A 267 -10.65 -1.72 -9.79
N GLY A 268 -10.14 -2.47 -8.80
CA GLY A 268 -9.27 -3.62 -9.04
C GLY A 268 -7.81 -3.37 -8.71
N ALA A 269 -7.36 -2.12 -8.65
CA ALA A 269 -5.96 -1.81 -8.36
C ALA A 269 -5.78 -0.58 -7.49
N LEU A 270 -4.68 -0.59 -6.71
CA LEU A 270 -4.04 0.56 -6.09
C LEU A 270 -2.71 0.80 -6.81
N VAL A 271 -2.51 1.98 -7.36
CA VAL A 271 -1.25 2.35 -8.00
C VAL A 271 -0.38 3.12 -7.02
N ASN A 272 0.77 2.55 -6.66
CA ASN A 272 1.66 3.15 -5.68
C ASN A 272 2.75 3.99 -6.33
N ASN A 273 2.89 5.22 -5.84
CA ASN A 273 4.03 6.07 -6.16
C ASN A 273 4.63 6.63 -4.86
N SER A 274 5.92 6.37 -4.63
CA SER A 274 6.65 6.89 -3.47
C SER A 274 7.49 8.10 -3.87
N ARG A 275 8.68 7.87 -4.42
CA ARG A 275 9.65 8.93 -4.75
C ARG A 275 9.09 10.00 -5.66
N GLY A 276 8.22 9.60 -6.60
CA GLY A 276 7.60 10.51 -7.55
C GLY A 276 6.65 11.54 -6.90
N ILE A 277 6.11 11.25 -5.75
CA ILE A 277 5.25 12.15 -4.98
C ILE A 277 6.01 12.72 -3.79
N THR A 278 6.47 11.84 -2.91
CA THR A 278 7.01 12.23 -1.59
C THR A 278 8.25 13.11 -1.68
N PHE A 279 9.03 13.00 -2.77
CA PHE A 279 10.21 13.82 -3.04
C PHE A 279 10.07 14.64 -4.33
N ALA A 280 8.86 15.06 -4.69
CA ALA A 280 8.61 15.86 -5.90
C ALA A 280 9.39 17.18 -5.93
N TYR A 281 9.66 17.76 -4.79
CA TYR A 281 10.46 18.98 -4.64
C TYR A 281 11.96 18.80 -4.95
N ASN A 282 12.49 17.58 -4.89
CA ASN A 282 13.90 17.25 -5.17
C ASN A 282 14.14 16.88 -6.65
N ARG A 283 13.13 16.92 -7.52
CA ARG A 283 13.31 16.59 -8.93
C ARG A 283 14.12 17.66 -9.65
N PRO A 284 15.00 17.31 -10.62
CA PRO A 284 15.79 18.28 -11.39
C PRO A 284 14.94 19.36 -12.07
N ASN A 285 13.69 19.03 -12.41
CA ASN A 285 12.75 19.95 -13.06
C ASN A 285 11.64 20.40 -12.09
N ALA A 286 11.84 20.31 -10.77
CA ALA A 286 10.88 20.84 -9.83
C ALA A 286 10.70 22.34 -10.12
N PRO A 287 9.44 22.81 -10.24
CA PRO A 287 9.20 24.21 -10.54
C PRO A 287 9.81 25.11 -9.46
N ALA A 288 10.62 26.10 -9.85
CA ALA A 288 11.22 27.07 -8.94
C ALA A 288 10.19 27.83 -8.09
N GLN A 289 8.92 27.87 -8.54
CA GLN A 289 7.82 28.48 -7.82
C GLN A 289 7.51 27.82 -6.48
N PHE A 290 7.91 26.56 -6.25
CA PHE A 290 7.66 25.90 -4.98
C PHE A 290 8.69 26.31 -3.91
N GLY A 291 9.92 26.76 -4.29
CA GLY A 291 10.92 27.21 -3.35
C GLY A 291 11.08 26.26 -2.15
N GLU A 292 10.88 26.79 -0.95
CA GLU A 292 10.89 26.00 0.30
C GLU A 292 9.55 25.29 0.61
N ASN A 293 8.50 25.52 -0.21
CA ASN A 293 7.18 24.93 -0.02
C ASN A 293 7.12 23.51 -0.64
N TRP A 294 7.78 22.58 0.00
CA TRP A 294 7.82 21.18 -0.42
C TRP A 294 6.42 20.51 -0.40
N GLN A 295 5.51 20.97 0.47
CA GLN A 295 4.14 20.45 0.54
C GLN A 295 3.37 20.72 -0.74
N ALA A 296 3.46 21.93 -1.29
CA ALA A 296 2.80 22.25 -2.56
C ALA A 296 3.34 21.44 -3.74
N ALA A 297 4.64 21.08 -3.72
CA ALA A 297 5.20 20.19 -4.73
C ALA A 297 4.62 18.76 -4.64
N ILE A 298 4.43 18.26 -3.42
CA ILE A 298 3.79 16.96 -3.17
C ILE A 298 2.33 16.98 -3.63
N GLU A 299 1.57 18.00 -3.23
CA GLU A 299 0.16 18.16 -3.62
C GLU A 299 0.00 18.16 -5.13
N LYS A 300 0.83 18.97 -5.83
CA LYS A 300 0.83 18.98 -7.30
C LYS A 300 1.13 17.61 -7.89
N ALA A 301 2.13 16.90 -7.37
CA ALA A 301 2.52 15.59 -7.89
C ALA A 301 1.42 14.53 -7.69
N VAL A 302 0.64 14.63 -6.61
CA VAL A 302 -0.55 13.78 -6.39
C VAL A 302 -1.61 14.11 -7.44
N HIS A 303 -1.94 15.37 -7.66
CA HIS A 303 -2.93 15.77 -8.66
C HIS A 303 -2.51 15.35 -10.05
N ASP A 304 -1.25 15.55 -10.44
CA ASP A 304 -0.73 15.12 -11.74
C ASP A 304 -0.91 13.60 -11.95
N MET A 305 -0.64 12.79 -10.92
CA MET A 305 -0.84 11.34 -11.00
C MET A 305 -2.32 10.94 -11.07
N ILE A 306 -3.18 11.60 -10.29
CA ILE A 306 -4.64 11.36 -10.33
C ILE A 306 -5.19 11.67 -11.71
N ASP A 307 -4.77 12.78 -12.33
CA ASP A 307 -5.20 13.18 -13.66
C ASP A 307 -4.68 12.25 -14.76
N ASP A 308 -3.43 11.82 -14.64
CA ASP A 308 -2.83 10.87 -15.59
C ASP A 308 -3.57 9.53 -15.58
N LEU A 309 -3.80 8.95 -14.38
CA LEU A 309 -4.56 7.70 -14.23
C LEU A 309 -6.02 7.85 -14.71
N ALA A 310 -6.67 8.97 -14.41
CA ALA A 310 -8.05 9.21 -14.82
C ALA A 310 -8.19 9.34 -16.35
N THR A 311 -7.18 9.90 -17.01
CA THR A 311 -7.17 10.13 -18.45
C THR A 311 -6.90 8.84 -19.24
N HIS A 312 -5.99 8.00 -18.73
CA HIS A 312 -5.46 6.88 -19.51
C HIS A 312 -5.97 5.50 -19.04
N THR A 313 -6.81 5.45 -17.99
CA THR A 313 -7.36 4.19 -17.47
C THR A 313 -8.85 4.33 -17.16
N SER A 314 -9.51 3.18 -16.93
CA SER A 314 -10.90 3.16 -16.45
C SER A 314 -11.07 3.75 -15.04
N ALA A 315 -9.99 3.95 -14.27
CA ALA A 315 -10.03 4.56 -12.95
C ALA A 315 -10.62 5.98 -12.96
N GLY A 316 -10.64 6.67 -14.11
CA GLY A 316 -11.35 7.94 -14.29
C GLY A 316 -12.84 7.88 -13.95
N ARG A 317 -13.47 6.70 -14.03
CA ARG A 317 -14.86 6.48 -13.64
C ARG A 317 -15.10 6.63 -12.14
N LEU A 318 -14.08 6.45 -11.30
CA LEU A 318 -14.19 6.66 -9.86
C LEU A 318 -14.59 8.09 -9.50
N ARG A 319 -14.25 9.08 -10.35
CA ARG A 319 -14.62 10.49 -10.16
C ARG A 319 -16.13 10.75 -10.24
N THR A 320 -16.85 9.88 -10.95
CA THR A 320 -18.30 10.00 -11.17
C THR A 320 -19.11 8.97 -10.40
N THR A 321 -18.44 8.03 -9.72
CA THR A 321 -19.11 7.00 -8.92
C THR A 321 -19.63 7.62 -7.63
N PRO A 322 -20.97 7.58 -7.36
CA PRO A 322 -21.49 8.06 -6.09
C PRO A 322 -20.85 7.27 -4.93
N ALA A 323 -20.42 7.97 -3.90
CA ALA A 323 -19.98 7.28 -2.69
C ALA A 323 -21.10 6.36 -2.18
N PRO A 324 -20.82 5.10 -1.80
CA PRO A 324 -21.84 4.21 -1.24
C PRO A 324 -22.53 4.91 -0.09
N ARG A 325 -23.88 4.84 -0.06
CA ARG A 325 -24.67 5.39 1.06
C ARG A 325 -24.26 4.62 2.33
N SER A 326 -23.79 5.35 3.31
CA SER A 326 -23.43 4.87 4.65
C SER A 326 -24.64 4.29 5.40
#